data_0626a4c49b1b6f99745620d8295f03ee
#
_entry.id   0626a4c49b1b6f99745620d8295f03ee
#
_cell.length_a   1.000
_cell.length_b   1.000
_cell.length_c   1.000
_cell.angle_alpha   90.00
_cell.angle_beta   90.00
_cell.angle_gamma   90.00
#
_symmetry.space_group_name_H-M   'P 1'
#
loop_
_entity.id
_entity.type
_entity.pdbx_description
1 polymer ?
#
loop_
_entity_poly.entity_id
_entity_poly.type
_entity_poly.pdbx_seq_one_letter_code
_entity_poly.pdbx_strand_id
1 'polypeptide(L)'
;MVLEKINQVGDIKQIPPEEYDTLAEEIRHFLVEKISRSGGHLASNLGVVELTMALHLCFDFPKDKVVWDVGHQSYTHKLLTGRKSGFDELRKYGGMSGFPKRKESDCDCFDTGHSSTSISAGIGLVAARDLQDGDEHVISVIGDGALTGGMAYEALNNASRLKR
;
A
#
# COMPACT_ATOMS: atom_id res chain seq x y z
N MET A 1 -11.27 17.26 11.88
CA MET A 1 -10.84 15.86 11.74
C MET A 1 -9.37 15.84 11.30
N VAL A 2 -8.58 14.94 11.84
CA VAL A 2 -7.15 14.80 11.49
C VAL A 2 -7.00 14.30 10.05
N LEU A 3 -7.85 13.36 9.63
CA LEU A 3 -7.86 12.83 8.25
C LEU A 3 -8.10 13.92 7.18
N GLU A 4 -8.73 15.04 7.54
CA GLU A 4 -8.91 16.17 6.61
C GLU A 4 -7.61 16.91 6.31
N LYS A 5 -6.58 16.74 7.14
CA LYS A 5 -5.24 17.29 6.92
C LYS A 5 -4.45 16.48 5.87
N ILE A 6 -4.92 15.27 5.50
CA ILE A 6 -4.26 14.38 4.53
C ILE A 6 -4.86 14.61 3.14
N ASN A 7 -4.13 15.28 2.26
CA ASN A 7 -4.56 15.63 0.91
C ASN A 7 -3.58 15.16 -0.17
N GLN A 8 -2.35 14.85 0.20
CA GLN A 8 -1.31 14.34 -0.68
C GLN A 8 -0.34 13.43 0.06
N VAL A 9 0.52 12.75 -0.69
CA VAL A 9 1.59 11.93 -0.11
C VAL A 9 2.53 12.80 0.73
N GLY A 10 2.92 12.29 1.90
CA GLY A 10 3.81 12.99 2.83
C GLY A 10 3.08 13.84 3.89
N ASP A 11 1.80 14.18 3.71
CA ASP A 11 1.08 15.00 4.71
C ASP A 11 1.02 14.34 6.09
N ILE A 12 1.01 13.00 6.16
CA ILE A 12 1.04 12.29 7.45
C ILE A 12 2.27 12.65 8.29
N LYS A 13 3.40 12.99 7.66
CA LYS A 13 4.63 13.41 8.36
C LYS A 13 4.51 14.78 9.05
N GLN A 14 3.45 15.53 8.73
CA GLN A 14 3.13 16.81 9.38
C GLN A 14 2.15 16.63 10.55
N ILE A 15 1.60 15.43 10.74
CA ILE A 15 0.70 15.12 11.85
C ILE A 15 1.53 14.88 13.11
N PRO A 16 1.23 15.56 14.22
CA PRO A 16 1.94 15.32 15.47
C PRO A 16 1.65 13.92 16.03
N PRO A 17 2.64 13.26 16.66
CA PRO A 17 2.49 11.87 17.13
C PRO A 17 1.29 11.64 18.06
N GLU A 18 0.92 12.61 18.86
CA GLU A 18 -0.24 12.56 19.75
C GLU A 18 -1.59 12.47 19.02
N GLU A 19 -1.61 12.76 17.71
CA GLU A 19 -2.82 12.65 16.87
C GLU A 19 -2.87 11.33 16.09
N TYR A 20 -1.86 10.43 16.16
CA TYR A 20 -1.81 9.22 15.35
C TYR A 20 -2.94 8.24 15.66
N ASP A 21 -3.27 8.03 16.93
CA ASP A 21 -4.38 7.16 17.32
C ASP A 21 -5.71 7.71 16.79
N THR A 22 -5.90 9.04 16.89
CA THR A 22 -7.08 9.71 16.35
C THR A 22 -7.16 9.54 14.84
N LEU A 23 -6.05 9.70 14.12
CA LEU A 23 -6.00 9.50 12.67
C LEU A 23 -6.34 8.06 12.30
N ALA A 24 -5.80 7.08 13.02
CA ALA A 24 -6.08 5.66 12.77
C ALA A 24 -7.58 5.35 12.93
N GLU A 25 -8.21 5.86 13.99
CA GLU A 25 -9.66 5.68 14.20
C GLU A 25 -10.49 6.40 13.14
N GLU A 26 -10.13 7.61 12.73
CA GLU A 26 -10.82 8.33 11.66
C GLU A 26 -10.70 7.60 10.31
N ILE A 27 -9.53 7.00 10.01
CA ILE A 27 -9.33 6.14 8.83
C ILE A 27 -10.25 4.93 8.90
N ARG A 28 -10.33 4.23 10.04
CA ARG A 28 -11.23 3.08 10.22
C ARG A 28 -12.68 3.44 9.99
N HIS A 29 -13.16 4.51 10.62
CA HIS A 29 -14.52 4.99 10.44
C HIS A 29 -14.82 5.32 8.98
N PHE A 30 -13.92 6.03 8.30
CA PHE A 30 -14.04 6.35 6.89
C PHE A 30 -14.14 5.08 6.03
N LEU A 31 -13.26 4.10 6.25
CA LEU A 31 -13.27 2.84 5.50
C LEU A 31 -14.56 2.05 5.74
N VAL A 32 -15.02 1.94 6.98
CA VAL A 32 -16.29 1.27 7.30
C VAL A 32 -17.45 1.95 6.57
N GLU A 33 -17.54 3.28 6.63
CA GLU A 33 -18.61 4.04 5.97
C GLU A 33 -18.59 3.82 4.45
N LYS A 34 -17.44 4.00 3.80
CA LYS A 34 -17.35 3.92 2.34
C LYS A 34 -17.52 2.50 1.81
N ILE A 35 -16.85 1.52 2.43
CA ILE A 35 -16.89 0.13 1.97
C ILE A 35 -18.26 -0.52 2.23
N SER A 36 -18.97 -0.13 3.28
CA SER A 36 -20.36 -0.59 3.50
C SER A 36 -21.30 -0.25 2.34
N ARG A 37 -21.01 0.81 1.59
CA ARG A 37 -21.82 1.28 0.43
C ARG A 37 -21.31 0.72 -0.89
N SER A 38 -19.98 0.72 -1.09
CA SER A 38 -19.36 0.31 -2.37
C SER A 38 -19.07 -1.18 -2.47
N GLY A 39 -19.02 -1.88 -1.34
CA GLY A 39 -18.40 -3.20 -1.24
C GLY A 39 -16.89 -3.13 -1.32
N GLY A 40 -16.21 -4.19 -0.85
CA GLY A 40 -14.74 -4.25 -0.85
C GLY A 40 -14.19 -5.12 0.27
N HIS A 41 -12.87 -5.10 0.42
CA HIS A 41 -12.14 -5.89 1.40
C HIS A 41 -12.00 -5.10 2.72
N LEU A 42 -12.99 -5.18 3.61
CA LEU A 42 -12.98 -4.36 4.84
C LEU A 42 -11.97 -4.87 5.87
N ALA A 43 -12.08 -6.15 6.28
CA ALA A 43 -11.29 -6.70 7.39
C ALA A 43 -9.78 -6.58 7.15
N SER A 44 -9.31 -6.93 5.95
CA SER A 44 -7.90 -6.83 5.58
C SER A 44 -7.35 -5.40 5.59
N ASN A 45 -8.19 -4.40 5.32
CA ASN A 45 -7.80 -3.00 5.39
C ASN A 45 -7.79 -2.48 6.85
N LEU A 46 -8.78 -2.85 7.66
CA LEU A 46 -8.82 -2.44 9.08
C LEU A 46 -7.61 -2.99 9.86
N GLY A 47 -7.13 -4.19 9.51
CA GLY A 47 -6.01 -4.83 10.19
C GLY A 47 -4.63 -4.24 9.85
N VAL A 48 -4.51 -3.37 8.85
CA VAL A 48 -3.22 -2.80 8.41
C VAL A 48 -3.19 -1.27 8.44
N VAL A 49 -4.10 -0.63 9.15
CA VAL A 49 -4.14 0.84 9.24
C VAL A 49 -2.84 1.37 9.82
N GLU A 50 -2.45 0.95 11.02
CA GLU A 50 -1.23 1.41 11.68
C GLU A 50 0.03 0.98 10.95
N LEU A 51 0.06 -0.23 10.39
CA LEU A 51 1.18 -0.68 9.56
C LEU A 51 1.37 0.27 8.37
N THR A 52 0.28 0.63 7.68
CA THR A 52 0.34 1.53 6.53
C THR A 52 0.76 2.93 6.93
N MET A 53 0.23 3.45 8.05
CA MET A 53 0.65 4.74 8.61
C MET A 53 2.16 4.73 8.93
N ALA A 54 2.65 3.68 9.60
CA ALA A 54 4.06 3.54 9.94
C ALA A 54 4.96 3.51 8.69
N LEU A 55 4.56 2.80 7.64
CA LEU A 55 5.29 2.81 6.36
C LEU A 55 5.36 4.23 5.78
N HIS A 56 4.27 4.98 5.79
CA HIS A 56 4.26 6.35 5.28
C HIS A 56 5.01 7.37 6.16
N LEU A 57 5.19 7.06 7.44
CA LEU A 57 6.02 7.86 8.35
C LEU A 57 7.51 7.57 8.16
N CYS A 58 7.88 6.30 7.92
CA CYS A 58 9.28 5.86 7.86
C CYS A 58 9.90 5.99 6.47
N PHE A 59 9.10 5.91 5.40
CA PHE A 59 9.58 5.88 4.02
C PHE A 59 9.09 7.10 3.21
N ASP A 60 9.79 7.41 2.13
CA ASP A 60 9.53 8.57 1.27
C ASP A 60 8.92 8.13 -0.07
N PHE A 61 7.60 7.96 -0.13
CA PHE A 61 6.92 7.68 -1.39
C PHE A 61 6.75 8.94 -2.23
N PRO A 62 6.88 8.87 -3.56
CA PRO A 62 7.08 7.68 -4.41
C PRO A 62 8.54 7.26 -4.63
N LYS A 63 9.54 7.90 -3.97
CA LYS A 63 10.94 7.50 -4.09
C LYS A 63 11.08 6.05 -3.66
N ASP A 64 10.78 5.75 -2.39
CA ASP A 64 10.70 4.37 -1.91
C ASP A 64 9.52 3.63 -2.55
N LYS A 65 9.63 2.31 -2.69
CA LYS A 65 8.65 1.50 -3.41
C LYS A 65 7.94 0.54 -2.45
N VAL A 66 6.61 0.54 -2.50
CA VAL A 66 5.82 -0.46 -1.78
C VAL A 66 5.04 -1.33 -2.76
N VAL A 67 5.23 -2.63 -2.67
CA VAL A 67 4.46 -3.63 -3.42
C VAL A 67 3.50 -4.32 -2.47
N TRP A 68 2.22 -4.07 -2.66
CA TRP A 68 1.15 -4.70 -1.89
C TRP A 68 0.83 -6.06 -2.52
N ASP A 69 1.14 -7.17 -1.85
CA ASP A 69 0.77 -8.49 -2.35
C ASP A 69 -0.76 -8.62 -2.43
N VAL A 70 -1.26 -9.15 -3.53
CA VAL A 70 -2.69 -9.08 -3.89
C VAL A 70 -3.18 -7.62 -4.03
N GLY A 71 -2.92 -6.76 -3.06
CA GLY A 71 -3.27 -5.34 -3.07
C GLY A 71 -4.64 -5.00 -2.53
N HIS A 72 -5.39 -5.99 -2.04
CA HIS A 72 -6.73 -5.81 -1.48
C HIS A 72 -6.74 -5.05 -0.14
N GLN A 73 -5.58 -4.92 0.53
CA GLN A 73 -5.35 -4.23 1.79
C GLN A 73 -4.75 -2.81 1.62
N SER A 74 -4.81 -2.22 0.42
CA SER A 74 -4.13 -0.96 0.09
C SER A 74 -4.98 0.30 0.27
N TYR A 75 -6.16 0.23 0.89
CA TYR A 75 -7.07 1.39 0.94
C TYR A 75 -6.53 2.53 1.81
N THR A 76 -5.91 2.21 2.95
CA THR A 76 -5.22 3.22 3.77
C THR A 76 -4.08 3.89 2.99
N HIS A 77 -3.32 3.13 2.20
CA HIS A 77 -2.31 3.70 1.30
C HIS A 77 -2.92 4.68 0.28
N LYS A 78 -4.08 4.33 -0.29
CA LYS A 78 -4.80 5.25 -1.20
C LYS A 78 -5.24 6.53 -0.49
N LEU A 79 -5.71 6.44 0.76
CA LEU A 79 -6.05 7.62 1.57
C LEU A 79 -4.83 8.50 1.81
N LEU A 80 -3.72 7.91 2.27
CA LEU A 80 -2.49 8.64 2.61
C LEU A 80 -1.74 9.21 1.39
N THR A 81 -2.15 8.81 0.18
CA THR A 81 -1.64 9.36 -1.09
C THR A 81 -2.62 10.31 -1.79
N GLY A 82 -3.59 10.87 -1.03
CA GLY A 82 -4.46 11.94 -1.49
C GLY A 82 -5.67 11.50 -2.33
N ARG A 83 -6.00 10.21 -2.35
CA ARG A 83 -7.09 9.65 -3.19
C ARG A 83 -8.43 9.52 -2.45
N LYS A 84 -8.64 10.29 -1.36
CA LYS A 84 -9.84 10.21 -0.52
C LYS A 84 -11.14 10.39 -1.34
N SER A 85 -11.20 11.34 -2.26
CA SER A 85 -12.37 11.60 -3.10
C SER A 85 -12.71 10.43 -4.03
N GLY A 86 -11.75 9.60 -4.42
CA GLY A 86 -11.96 8.44 -5.27
C GLY A 86 -12.80 7.32 -4.62
N PHE A 87 -12.97 7.34 -3.30
CA PHE A 87 -13.70 6.29 -2.58
C PHE A 87 -15.21 6.27 -2.87
N ASP A 88 -15.80 7.37 -3.35
CA ASP A 88 -17.19 7.40 -3.76
C ASP A 88 -17.45 6.57 -5.03
N GLU A 89 -16.41 6.39 -5.84
CA GLU A 89 -16.44 5.59 -7.07
C GLU A 89 -15.53 4.34 -6.96
N LEU A 90 -15.19 3.92 -5.73
CA LEU A 90 -14.37 2.74 -5.49
C LEU A 90 -14.99 1.49 -6.11
N ARG A 91 -14.23 0.77 -6.96
CA ARG A 91 -14.62 -0.47 -7.66
C ARG A 91 -15.73 -0.31 -8.69
N LYS A 92 -16.13 0.90 -9.04
CA LYS A 92 -17.06 1.14 -10.14
C LYS A 92 -16.31 1.26 -11.47
N TYR A 93 -17.03 1.05 -12.57
CA TYR A 93 -16.47 1.23 -13.90
C TYR A 93 -16.03 2.68 -14.11
N GLY A 94 -14.78 2.87 -14.54
CA GLY A 94 -14.19 4.21 -14.68
C GLY A 94 -13.77 4.90 -13.38
N GLY A 95 -14.11 4.31 -12.22
CA GLY A 95 -13.73 4.81 -10.91
C GLY A 95 -12.39 4.26 -10.38
N MET A 96 -12.14 4.51 -9.09
CA MET A 96 -10.92 4.06 -8.42
C MET A 96 -10.91 2.53 -8.25
N SER A 97 -9.79 1.89 -8.60
CA SER A 97 -9.61 0.45 -8.43
C SER A 97 -9.57 0.03 -6.95
N GLY A 98 -10.09 -1.18 -6.66
CA GLY A 98 -9.90 -1.82 -5.35
C GLY A 98 -8.49 -2.40 -5.13
N PHE A 99 -7.56 -2.17 -6.04
CA PHE A 99 -6.16 -2.62 -6.01
C PHE A 99 -5.23 -1.47 -6.40
N PRO A 100 -3.94 -1.50 -6.03
CA PRO A 100 -2.96 -0.54 -6.53
C PRO A 100 -2.92 -0.53 -8.06
N LYS A 101 -2.84 0.65 -8.64
CA LYS A 101 -2.74 0.86 -10.09
C LYS A 101 -1.80 2.00 -10.42
N ARG A 102 -0.74 1.71 -11.17
CA ARG A 102 0.25 2.71 -11.62
C ARG A 102 -0.38 3.90 -12.35
N LYS A 103 -1.50 3.67 -13.03
CA LYS A 103 -2.24 4.76 -13.70
C LYS A 103 -3.00 5.70 -12.75
N GLU A 104 -3.14 5.33 -11.47
CA GLU A 104 -3.87 6.13 -10.48
C GLU A 104 -2.93 7.01 -9.65
N SER A 105 -1.69 6.57 -9.42
CA SER A 105 -0.74 7.27 -8.57
C SER A 105 0.68 6.79 -8.81
N ASP A 106 1.65 7.70 -8.80
CA ASP A 106 3.08 7.37 -8.84
C ASP A 106 3.54 6.60 -7.60
N CYS A 107 2.75 6.62 -6.52
CA CYS A 107 3.00 5.83 -5.32
C CYS A 107 2.62 4.35 -5.48
N ASP A 108 1.91 3.97 -6.54
CA ASP A 108 1.55 2.59 -6.87
C ASP A 108 2.59 2.04 -7.87
N CYS A 109 3.72 1.52 -7.38
CA CYS A 109 4.83 1.09 -8.24
C CYS A 109 4.56 -0.20 -9.04
N PHE A 110 3.53 -0.97 -8.68
CA PHE A 110 3.21 -2.25 -9.31
C PHE A 110 1.70 -2.53 -9.31
N ASP A 111 1.17 -2.99 -10.45
CA ASP A 111 -0.22 -3.42 -10.57
C ASP A 111 -0.37 -4.83 -10.00
N THR A 112 -1.12 -4.99 -8.90
CA THR A 112 -1.24 -6.27 -8.22
C THR A 112 -2.60 -6.95 -8.43
N GLY A 113 -2.64 -8.24 -8.12
CA GLY A 113 -3.81 -9.10 -8.09
C GLY A 113 -3.51 -10.37 -7.28
N HIS A 114 -4.44 -11.29 -7.17
CA HIS A 114 -4.32 -12.53 -6.38
C HIS A 114 -3.32 -13.51 -7.00
N SER A 115 -2.01 -13.24 -6.89
CA SER A 115 -0.95 -14.04 -7.53
C SER A 115 0.28 -14.30 -6.65
N SER A 116 0.34 -13.79 -5.42
CA SER A 116 1.49 -13.93 -4.49
C SER A 116 2.83 -13.50 -5.11
N THR A 117 2.83 -12.36 -5.84
CA THR A 117 3.95 -11.92 -6.68
C THR A 117 4.78 -10.79 -6.08
N SER A 118 4.41 -10.25 -4.91
CA SER A 118 5.05 -9.04 -4.37
C SER A 118 6.55 -9.20 -4.13
N ILE A 119 6.97 -10.35 -3.65
CA ILE A 119 8.39 -10.61 -3.36
C ILE A 119 9.19 -10.66 -4.67
N SER A 120 8.71 -11.37 -5.71
CA SER A 120 9.36 -11.40 -7.02
C SER A 120 9.43 -10.01 -7.65
N ALA A 121 8.34 -9.23 -7.59
CA ALA A 121 8.31 -7.87 -8.08
C ALA A 121 9.30 -6.98 -7.30
N GLY A 122 9.33 -7.12 -5.97
CA GLY A 122 10.28 -6.42 -5.11
C GLY A 122 11.74 -6.72 -5.48
N ILE A 123 12.08 -7.99 -5.72
CA ILE A 123 13.42 -8.40 -6.18
C ILE A 123 13.76 -7.72 -7.51
N GLY A 124 12.79 -7.67 -8.44
CA GLY A 124 12.99 -7.00 -9.72
C GLY A 124 13.25 -5.49 -9.57
N LEU A 125 12.51 -4.82 -8.68
CA LEU A 125 12.72 -3.41 -8.37
C LEU A 125 14.08 -3.17 -7.71
N VAL A 126 14.50 -4.02 -6.77
CA VAL A 126 15.85 -3.96 -6.17
C VAL A 126 16.93 -4.14 -7.22
N ALA A 127 16.78 -5.11 -8.12
CA ALA A 127 17.75 -5.31 -9.19
C ALA A 127 17.84 -4.10 -10.15
N ALA A 128 16.71 -3.48 -10.47
CA ALA A 128 16.67 -2.27 -11.29
C ALA A 128 17.32 -1.09 -10.57
N ARG A 129 17.02 -0.90 -9.27
CA ARG A 129 17.66 0.11 -8.42
C ARG A 129 19.19 -0.01 -8.45
N ASP A 130 19.70 -1.23 -8.20
CA ASP A 130 21.14 -1.46 -8.12
C ASP A 130 21.85 -1.23 -9.47
N LEU A 131 21.17 -1.51 -10.60
CA LEU A 131 21.70 -1.21 -11.93
C LEU A 131 21.73 0.29 -12.24
N GLN A 132 20.95 1.09 -11.53
CA GLN A 132 20.84 2.53 -11.68
C GLN A 132 21.60 3.31 -10.58
N ASP A 133 22.34 2.59 -9.73
CA ASP A 133 23.00 3.17 -8.55
C ASP A 133 22.03 3.94 -7.63
N GLY A 134 20.77 3.46 -7.55
CA GLY A 134 19.72 4.03 -6.71
C GLY A 134 19.87 3.63 -5.24
N ASP A 135 19.18 4.36 -4.36
CA ASP A 135 19.23 4.18 -2.90
C ASP A 135 17.84 3.97 -2.27
N GLU A 136 16.79 3.90 -3.09
CA GLU A 136 15.42 3.72 -2.60
C GLU A 136 15.21 2.36 -1.92
N HIS A 137 14.39 2.36 -0.87
CA HIS A 137 13.91 1.14 -0.24
C HIS A 137 12.80 0.49 -1.07
N VAL A 138 12.78 -0.85 -1.07
CA VAL A 138 11.72 -1.63 -1.70
C VAL A 138 11.09 -2.52 -0.64
N ILE A 139 9.81 -2.32 -0.41
CA ILE A 139 9.02 -2.98 0.63
C ILE A 139 7.95 -3.87 -0.03
N SER A 140 7.90 -5.14 0.34
CA SER A 140 6.80 -6.04 -0.04
C SER A 140 5.91 -6.28 1.19
N VAL A 141 4.65 -5.89 1.10
CA VAL A 141 3.63 -6.16 2.14
C VAL A 141 2.84 -7.37 1.69
N ILE A 142 3.02 -8.49 2.37
CA ILE A 142 2.38 -9.77 2.05
C ILE A 142 1.56 -10.28 3.23
N GLY A 143 0.33 -10.72 2.97
CA GLY A 143 -0.51 -11.38 3.96
C GLY A 143 -0.10 -12.84 4.16
N ASP A 144 -0.44 -13.40 5.34
CA ASP A 144 -0.17 -14.78 5.72
C ASP A 144 -0.76 -15.78 4.71
N GLY A 145 -1.98 -15.55 4.25
CA GLY A 145 -2.61 -16.37 3.21
C GLY A 145 -1.86 -16.34 1.88
N ALA A 146 -1.42 -15.17 1.42
CA ALA A 146 -0.66 -15.03 0.19
C ALA A 146 0.75 -15.65 0.31
N LEU A 147 1.33 -15.64 1.52
CA LEU A 147 2.63 -16.27 1.79
C LEU A 147 2.59 -17.79 1.63
N THR A 148 1.42 -18.44 1.68
CA THR A 148 1.30 -19.88 1.40
C THR A 148 1.46 -20.25 -0.08
N GLY A 149 1.46 -19.27 -0.99
CA GLY A 149 1.61 -19.48 -2.43
C GLY A 149 3.01 -19.93 -2.83
N GLY A 150 3.11 -20.91 -3.72
CA GLY A 150 4.39 -21.43 -4.21
C GLY A 150 5.28 -20.35 -4.82
N MET A 151 4.71 -19.37 -5.53
CA MET A 151 5.47 -18.24 -6.09
C MET A 151 6.18 -17.40 -5.01
N ALA A 152 5.56 -17.22 -3.84
CA ALA A 152 6.21 -16.52 -2.72
C ALA A 152 7.45 -17.29 -2.23
N TYR A 153 7.35 -18.61 -2.07
CA TYR A 153 8.49 -19.45 -1.67
C TYR A 153 9.61 -19.49 -2.71
N GLU A 154 9.26 -19.59 -3.99
CA GLU A 154 10.26 -19.51 -5.06
C GLU A 154 10.98 -18.17 -5.07
N ALA A 155 10.24 -17.07 -4.87
CA ALA A 155 10.83 -15.74 -4.77
C ALA A 155 11.77 -15.62 -3.57
N LEU A 156 11.38 -16.09 -2.38
CA LEU A 156 12.23 -16.10 -1.18
C LEU A 156 13.50 -16.93 -1.41
N ASN A 157 13.37 -18.11 -2.03
CA ASN A 157 14.51 -18.96 -2.37
C ASN A 157 15.46 -18.24 -3.36
N ASN A 158 14.91 -17.55 -4.35
CA ASN A 158 15.71 -16.77 -5.29
C ASN A 158 16.38 -15.57 -4.60
N ALA A 159 15.67 -14.83 -3.74
CA ALA A 159 16.20 -13.69 -2.98
C ALA A 159 17.42 -14.08 -2.14
N SER A 160 17.38 -15.26 -1.50
CA SER A 160 18.48 -15.74 -0.65
C SER A 160 19.81 -15.89 -1.40
N ARG A 161 19.77 -16.05 -2.73
CA ARG A 161 20.95 -16.21 -3.60
C ARG A 161 21.54 -14.85 -4.02
N LEU A 162 20.74 -13.80 -4.00
CA LEU A 162 21.14 -12.49 -4.52
C LEU A 162 21.97 -11.70 -3.50
N LYS A 163 21.92 -12.04 -2.21
CA LYS A 163 22.66 -11.38 -1.09
C LYS A 163 22.55 -9.85 -1.11
N ARG A 164 21.39 -9.32 -1.42
CA ARG A 164 21.11 -7.89 -1.57
C ARG A 164 20.15 -7.39 -0.49
#